data_6510d7955789fff7a4e255a193d4d1f6
#
_entry.id   6510d7955789fff7a4e255a193d4d1f6
#
_cell.length_a   1.000
_cell.length_b   1.000
_cell.length_c   1.000
_cell.angle_alpha   90.00
_cell.angle_beta   90.00
_cell.angle_gamma   90.00
#
_symmetry.space_group_name_H-M   'P 1'
#
loop_
_entity.id
_entity.type
_entity.pdbx_description
1 polymer ?
#
loop_
_entity_poly.entity_id
_entity_poly.type
_entity_poly.pdbx_seq_one_letter_code
_entity_poly.pdbx_strand_id
1 'polypeptide(L)'
;MRKLLLVVCCLVYSLAAAQTPGQLMYVGTLDKKLLIIDEGKEEVVGEVPLGGIPRTVALSSDKKKLYIVSTQMLLETVDLDAKKVTSSFSLADPRTRVRITANVPAVMEGSGARYSGIAVDPQGRYLYTTMRNVVKELDQFRIDPPQFVAIDLQEKKIAKAWPFPKEMNQGFGFNATYKVSADGKRLYVFQEDILIFDLETFKQVDRIELAQPPFPGASPYRLAASDDPFEAPDSVTSVFTAVDPIVHKGTMGLAKIDLATRKVDYFPIGPTLPMSSFMLSPDRKRGYSVMPKIGTGGNRESEWWVWDLQNHKVIKKKSLESRPTGMRFAVSSDGKKLYFYGNSTVEVFDAETLESGKIMYLNKDTTTNLVTLPIPVKTARQ
;
A
#
# COMPACT_ATOMS: atom_id res chain seq x y z
N MET A 1 -11.22 8.51 80.51
CA MET A 1 -10.67 9.23 79.38
C MET A 1 -10.08 8.19 78.35
N ARG A 2 -10.86 7.85 77.37
CA ARG A 2 -10.45 6.90 76.26
C ARG A 2 -10.05 7.73 75.07
N LYS A 3 -8.80 7.71 74.69
CA LYS A 3 -8.26 8.33 73.44
C LYS A 3 -8.61 7.46 72.26
N LEU A 4 -9.42 7.98 71.37
CA LEU A 4 -9.81 7.39 70.12
C LEU A 4 -8.69 7.70 69.11
N LEU A 5 -7.95 6.67 68.64
CA LEU A 5 -6.94 6.80 67.62
C LEU A 5 -7.63 6.63 66.26
N LEU A 6 -7.71 7.71 65.52
CA LEU A 6 -8.24 7.70 64.16
C LEU A 6 -7.11 7.33 63.19
N VAL A 7 -7.12 6.09 62.65
CA VAL A 7 -6.22 5.64 61.58
C VAL A 7 -6.83 6.05 60.25
N VAL A 8 -6.29 7.09 59.62
CA VAL A 8 -6.64 7.50 58.28
C VAL A 8 -5.86 6.60 57.32
N CYS A 9 -6.51 5.58 56.75
CA CYS A 9 -5.98 4.80 55.64
C CYS A 9 -6.09 5.62 54.34
N CYS A 10 -5.00 6.25 53.92
CA CYS A 10 -4.88 6.81 52.56
C CYS A 10 -4.81 5.68 51.56
N LEU A 11 -5.95 5.32 50.96
CA LEU A 11 -6.02 4.48 49.77
C LEU A 11 -5.50 5.32 48.59
N VAL A 12 -4.25 5.15 48.27
CA VAL A 12 -3.69 5.62 46.98
C VAL A 12 -4.23 4.72 45.89
N TYR A 13 -5.35 5.13 45.29
CA TYR A 13 -5.76 4.56 44.00
C TYR A 13 -4.77 5.03 42.97
N SER A 14 -3.78 4.18 42.65
CA SER A 14 -3.05 4.29 41.41
C SER A 14 -4.07 4.05 40.28
N LEU A 15 -4.54 5.15 39.67
CA LEU A 15 -5.15 5.07 38.34
C LEU A 15 -4.07 4.49 37.40
N ALA A 16 -4.06 3.19 37.26
CA ALA A 16 -3.48 2.58 36.08
C ALA A 16 -4.28 3.14 34.90
N ALA A 17 -3.74 4.15 34.25
CA ALA A 17 -4.25 4.60 32.96
C ALA A 17 -4.38 3.33 32.12
N ALA A 18 -5.61 2.92 31.83
CA ALA A 18 -5.85 1.85 30.88
C ALA A 18 -5.17 2.29 29.60
N GLN A 19 -3.99 1.71 29.32
CA GLN A 19 -3.29 1.94 28.07
C GLN A 19 -4.29 1.51 27.01
N THR A 20 -4.75 2.48 26.22
CA THR A 20 -5.48 2.20 25.00
C THR A 20 -4.66 1.14 24.27
N PRO A 21 -5.25 0.00 23.83
CA PRO A 21 -4.49 -1.01 23.12
C PRO A 21 -3.66 -0.33 22.05
N GLY A 22 -2.33 -0.48 22.11
CA GLY A 22 -1.42 0.19 21.20
C GLY A 22 -1.86 -0.09 19.78
N GLN A 23 -1.95 0.95 18.97
CA GLN A 23 -2.26 0.78 17.56
C GLN A 23 -1.15 -0.01 16.92
N LEU A 24 -1.50 -1.01 16.15
CA LEU A 24 -0.54 -1.92 15.56
C LEU A 24 -0.33 -1.58 14.09
N MET A 25 0.89 -1.70 13.65
CA MET A 25 1.26 -1.68 12.24
C MET A 25 2.00 -2.95 11.87
N TYR A 26 2.00 -3.26 10.59
CA TYR A 26 2.47 -4.54 10.09
C TYR A 26 3.42 -4.34 8.92
N VAL A 27 4.51 -5.10 8.86
CA VAL A 27 5.45 -5.09 7.74
C VAL A 27 6.03 -6.47 7.49
N GLY A 28 6.08 -6.88 6.24
CA GLY A 28 6.68 -8.13 5.83
C GLY A 28 8.19 -8.04 5.67
N THR A 29 8.90 -9.13 5.96
CA THR A 29 10.36 -9.20 5.95
C THR A 29 10.91 -10.39 5.15
N LEU A 30 12.20 -10.32 4.76
CA LEU A 30 12.89 -11.35 3.98
C LEU A 30 12.93 -12.71 4.65
N ASP A 31 12.89 -12.77 5.98
CA ASP A 31 12.91 -14.03 6.75
C ASP A 31 11.54 -14.70 6.88
N LYS A 32 10.61 -14.37 5.96
CA LYS A 32 9.26 -14.94 5.90
C LYS A 32 8.42 -14.67 7.14
N LYS A 33 8.46 -13.44 7.61
CA LYS A 33 7.66 -13.00 8.75
C LYS A 33 6.86 -11.76 8.43
N LEU A 34 5.76 -11.61 9.10
CA LEU A 34 5.04 -10.36 9.24
C LEU A 34 5.33 -9.84 10.64
N LEU A 35 6.11 -8.76 10.75
CA LEU A 35 6.37 -8.12 12.03
C LEU A 35 5.16 -7.32 12.47
N ILE A 36 4.90 -7.33 13.77
CA ILE A 36 3.86 -6.55 14.45
C ILE A 36 4.56 -5.50 15.28
N ILE A 37 4.31 -4.24 14.99
CA ILE A 37 4.93 -3.10 15.63
C ILE A 37 3.85 -2.32 16.38
N ASP A 38 4.11 -1.99 17.63
CA ASP A 38 3.25 -1.12 18.44
C ASP A 38 3.62 0.34 18.18
N GLU A 39 2.70 1.13 17.63
CA GLU A 39 2.94 2.54 17.29
C GLU A 39 3.19 3.42 18.52
N GLY A 40 2.58 3.07 19.64
CA GLY A 40 2.73 3.83 20.90
C GLY A 40 4.09 3.60 21.56
N LYS A 41 4.57 2.34 21.55
CA LYS A 41 5.85 1.94 22.12
C LYS A 41 7.01 2.14 21.16
N GLU A 42 6.71 2.19 19.86
CA GLU A 42 7.69 2.20 18.76
C GLU A 42 8.65 1.01 18.86
N GLU A 43 8.07 -0.18 18.97
CA GLU A 43 8.81 -1.43 19.16
C GLU A 43 8.11 -2.57 18.44
N VAL A 44 8.90 -3.55 18.00
CA VAL A 44 8.38 -4.84 17.50
C VAL A 44 7.86 -5.61 18.72
N VAL A 45 6.55 -5.87 18.74
CA VAL A 45 5.87 -6.56 19.84
C VAL A 45 5.44 -7.99 19.49
N GLY A 46 5.67 -8.41 18.27
CA GLY A 46 5.35 -9.76 17.84
C GLY A 46 5.68 -10.00 16.38
N GLU A 47 5.50 -11.24 15.98
CA GLU A 47 5.71 -11.68 14.61
C GLU A 47 4.73 -12.80 14.23
N VAL A 48 4.35 -12.88 12.96
CA VAL A 48 3.58 -13.98 12.39
C VAL A 48 4.45 -14.70 11.37
N PRO A 49 4.78 -15.98 11.57
CA PRO A 49 5.51 -16.75 10.58
C PRO A 49 4.67 -16.97 9.33
N LEU A 50 5.28 -16.82 8.15
CA LEU A 50 4.68 -16.99 6.83
C LEU A 50 5.33 -18.16 6.10
N GLY A 51 4.61 -18.79 5.19
CA GLY A 51 5.14 -19.85 4.33
C GLY A 51 6.13 -19.35 3.28
N GLY A 52 6.05 -18.09 2.91
CA GLY A 52 6.92 -17.48 1.90
C GLY A 52 7.35 -16.06 2.23
N ILE A 53 8.32 -15.54 1.48
CA ILE A 53 8.75 -14.13 1.59
C ILE A 53 7.60 -13.24 1.10
N PRO A 54 6.98 -12.42 1.96
CA PRO A 54 5.86 -11.57 1.58
C PRO A 54 6.32 -10.51 0.56
N ARG A 55 5.50 -10.27 -0.46
CA ARG A 55 5.78 -9.31 -1.52
C ARG A 55 4.72 -8.24 -1.64
N THR A 56 3.46 -8.65 -1.69
CA THR A 56 2.32 -7.76 -1.84
C THR A 56 1.34 -8.05 -0.72
N VAL A 57 0.79 -6.99 -0.15
CA VAL A 57 -0.15 -7.06 0.97
C VAL A 57 -1.38 -6.23 0.64
N ALA A 58 -2.56 -6.76 0.90
CA ALA A 58 -3.82 -6.03 0.86
C ALA A 58 -4.56 -6.17 2.18
N LEU A 59 -5.09 -5.05 2.67
CA LEU A 59 -5.88 -5.01 3.88
C LEU A 59 -7.37 -5.26 3.55
N SER A 60 -8.05 -6.10 4.34
CA SER A 60 -9.49 -6.29 4.21
C SER A 60 -10.26 -5.01 4.51
N SER A 61 -11.46 -4.88 3.95
CA SER A 61 -12.31 -3.70 4.15
C SER A 61 -12.69 -3.49 5.63
N ASP A 62 -12.87 -4.57 6.37
CA ASP A 62 -13.15 -4.56 7.81
C ASP A 62 -11.91 -4.33 8.69
N LYS A 63 -10.71 -4.22 8.08
CA LYS A 63 -9.42 -4.03 8.74
C LYS A 63 -9.01 -5.15 9.69
N LYS A 64 -9.57 -6.35 9.55
CA LYS A 64 -9.27 -7.51 10.43
C LYS A 64 -8.34 -8.54 9.81
N LYS A 65 -8.10 -8.46 8.50
CA LYS A 65 -7.28 -9.43 7.79
C LYS A 65 -6.28 -8.76 6.87
N LEU A 66 -5.12 -9.38 6.74
CA LEU A 66 -4.17 -9.10 5.68
C LEU A 66 -4.11 -10.28 4.72
N TYR A 67 -4.22 -9.99 3.43
CA TYR A 67 -3.98 -10.95 2.36
C TYR A 67 -2.59 -10.71 1.81
N ILE A 68 -1.78 -11.76 1.80
CA ILE A 68 -0.35 -11.67 1.49
C ILE A 68 -0.05 -12.59 0.32
N VAL A 69 0.56 -12.05 -0.73
CA VAL A 69 1.14 -12.84 -1.80
C VAL A 69 2.66 -12.87 -1.62
N SER A 70 3.21 -14.08 -1.55
CA SER A 70 4.64 -14.29 -1.38
C SER A 70 5.38 -14.50 -2.70
N THR A 71 6.72 -14.40 -2.64
CA THR A 71 7.59 -14.74 -3.79
C THR A 71 7.49 -16.21 -4.19
N GLN A 72 7.08 -17.08 -3.26
CA GLN A 72 6.83 -18.50 -3.48
C GLN A 72 5.44 -18.78 -4.05
N MET A 73 4.70 -17.74 -4.45
CA MET A 73 3.34 -17.85 -4.99
C MET A 73 2.34 -18.45 -4.01
N LEU A 74 2.58 -18.29 -2.71
CA LEU A 74 1.61 -18.57 -1.68
C LEU A 74 0.69 -17.35 -1.54
N LEU A 75 -0.60 -17.64 -1.41
CA LEU A 75 -1.59 -16.68 -0.96
C LEU A 75 -1.94 -17.03 0.48
N GLU A 76 -1.63 -16.13 1.40
CA GLU A 76 -1.82 -16.31 2.83
C GLU A 76 -2.78 -15.27 3.37
N THR A 77 -3.65 -15.70 4.29
CA THR A 77 -4.55 -14.82 5.03
C THR A 77 -4.10 -14.79 6.48
N VAL A 78 -3.77 -13.62 6.98
CA VAL A 78 -3.44 -13.37 8.37
C VAL A 78 -4.64 -12.72 9.05
N ASP A 79 -5.10 -13.32 10.15
CA ASP A 79 -6.06 -12.70 11.06
C ASP A 79 -5.29 -11.79 12.02
N LEU A 80 -5.66 -10.51 12.06
CA LEU A 80 -4.95 -9.50 12.81
C LEU A 80 -5.27 -9.52 14.31
N ASP A 81 -6.48 -9.94 14.67
CA ASP A 81 -6.87 -10.11 16.07
C ASP A 81 -6.19 -11.35 16.68
N ALA A 82 -6.24 -12.46 15.95
CA ALA A 82 -5.60 -13.71 16.37
C ALA A 82 -4.07 -13.74 16.14
N LYS A 83 -3.53 -12.78 15.39
CA LYS A 83 -2.09 -12.66 15.03
C LYS A 83 -1.51 -13.96 14.47
N LYS A 84 -2.22 -14.59 13.55
CA LYS A 84 -1.82 -15.87 12.94
C LYS A 84 -2.31 -16.02 11.52
N VAL A 85 -1.61 -16.86 10.75
CA VAL A 85 -2.07 -17.33 9.44
C VAL A 85 -3.28 -18.23 9.63
N THR A 86 -4.39 -17.90 9.01
CA THR A 86 -5.63 -18.69 9.02
C THR A 86 -5.86 -19.48 7.74
N SER A 87 -5.21 -19.08 6.67
CA SER A 87 -5.26 -19.79 5.38
C SER A 87 -3.95 -19.61 4.65
N SER A 88 -3.46 -20.68 4.02
CA SER A 88 -2.29 -20.65 3.14
C SER A 88 -2.50 -21.64 2.01
N PHE A 89 -2.34 -21.20 0.75
CA PHE A 89 -2.44 -22.08 -0.41
C PHE A 89 -1.66 -21.51 -1.60
N SER A 90 -1.33 -22.39 -2.55
CA SER A 90 -0.65 -22.01 -3.79
C SER A 90 -1.57 -22.21 -4.98
N LEU A 91 -1.55 -21.25 -5.89
CA LEU A 91 -2.21 -21.34 -7.18
C LEU A 91 -1.26 -21.83 -8.29
N ALA A 92 -0.03 -22.13 -7.95
CA ALA A 92 0.90 -22.76 -8.90
C ALA A 92 0.33 -24.11 -9.31
N ASP A 93 0.23 -24.36 -10.63
CA ASP A 93 -0.21 -25.64 -11.16
C ASP A 93 0.77 -26.73 -10.69
N PRO A 94 0.30 -27.76 -9.95
CA PRO A 94 1.15 -28.85 -9.48
C PRO A 94 1.85 -29.59 -10.62
N ARG A 95 1.27 -29.57 -11.84
CA ARG A 95 1.84 -30.21 -13.04
C ARG A 95 3.06 -29.46 -13.58
N THR A 96 3.23 -28.20 -13.21
CA THR A 96 4.36 -27.37 -13.63
C THR A 96 5.56 -27.45 -12.69
N ARG A 97 5.47 -28.22 -11.61
CA ARG A 97 6.58 -28.50 -10.68
C ARG A 97 7.55 -29.49 -11.31
N VAL A 98 8.40 -29.01 -12.21
CA VAL A 98 9.58 -29.81 -12.60
C VAL A 98 10.54 -29.79 -11.41
N ARG A 99 10.77 -30.94 -10.77
CA ARG A 99 11.84 -31.13 -9.78
C ARG A 99 13.16 -30.90 -10.51
N ILE A 100 13.82 -29.79 -10.25
CA ILE A 100 15.20 -29.60 -10.61
C ILE A 100 16.04 -30.05 -9.42
N THR A 101 17.10 -30.80 -9.74
CA THR A 101 18.05 -31.38 -8.79
C THR A 101 18.58 -30.39 -7.75
N ALA A 102 18.90 -30.90 -6.59
CA ALA A 102 19.12 -30.33 -5.28
C ALA A 102 20.02 -29.09 -5.10
N ASN A 103 20.53 -28.47 -6.15
CA ASN A 103 21.53 -27.40 -6.07
C ASN A 103 21.12 -26.06 -6.70
N VAL A 104 19.85 -25.86 -7.06
CA VAL A 104 19.37 -24.59 -7.61
C VAL A 104 18.49 -23.90 -6.55
N PRO A 105 18.74 -22.61 -6.22
CA PRO A 105 17.91 -21.89 -5.27
C PRO A 105 16.43 -21.95 -5.66
N ALA A 106 15.56 -22.13 -4.68
CA ALA A 106 14.10 -22.30 -4.84
C ALA A 106 13.42 -21.22 -5.71
N VAL A 107 14.06 -20.07 -5.90
CA VAL A 107 13.62 -18.99 -6.79
C VAL A 107 13.71 -19.36 -8.27
N MET A 108 14.49 -20.36 -8.64
CA MET A 108 14.70 -20.85 -10.00
C MET A 108 14.00 -22.20 -10.31
N GLU A 109 13.31 -22.79 -9.37
CA GLU A 109 12.47 -23.99 -9.58
C GLU A 109 11.16 -23.68 -10.33
N GLY A 110 11.25 -22.99 -11.27
CA GLY A 110 10.79 -22.46 -12.43
C GLY A 110 9.39 -22.31 -12.87
N SER A 111 8.50 -23.16 -12.69
CA SER A 111 7.12 -22.97 -13.18
C SER A 111 6.22 -22.43 -12.06
N GLY A 112 5.43 -21.41 -12.38
CA GLY A 112 4.50 -20.88 -11.40
C GLY A 112 3.68 -19.69 -11.88
N ALA A 113 2.59 -19.42 -11.19
CA ALA A 113 1.80 -18.24 -11.43
C ALA A 113 2.52 -17.00 -10.86
N ARG A 114 2.63 -15.95 -11.65
CA ARG A 114 3.15 -14.65 -11.21
C ARG A 114 2.01 -13.67 -11.15
N TYR A 115 1.89 -12.99 -10.01
CA TYR A 115 0.85 -12.01 -9.77
C TYR A 115 1.41 -10.59 -9.82
N SER A 116 0.57 -9.64 -10.27
CA SER A 116 0.89 -8.22 -10.20
C SER A 116 -0.31 -7.47 -9.66
N GLY A 117 -0.11 -6.74 -8.57
CA GLY A 117 -1.18 -6.06 -7.86
C GLY A 117 -2.22 -7.03 -7.31
N ILE A 118 -2.86 -6.67 -6.24
CA ILE A 118 -3.99 -7.40 -5.69
C ILE A 118 -5.04 -6.42 -5.21
N ALA A 119 -6.32 -6.76 -5.39
CA ALA A 119 -7.43 -6.06 -4.76
C ALA A 119 -8.41 -7.10 -4.21
N VAL A 120 -9.02 -6.80 -3.09
CA VAL A 120 -9.96 -7.71 -2.44
C VAL A 120 -11.34 -7.07 -2.45
N ASP A 121 -12.37 -7.87 -2.70
CA ASP A 121 -13.75 -7.39 -2.65
C ASP A 121 -14.13 -6.96 -1.22
N PRO A 122 -15.13 -6.08 -1.06
CA PRO A 122 -15.54 -5.60 0.26
C PRO A 122 -15.97 -6.72 1.22
N GLN A 123 -16.44 -7.85 0.72
CA GLN A 123 -16.87 -9.00 1.49
C GLN A 123 -15.70 -9.91 1.90
N GLY A 124 -14.52 -9.71 1.33
CA GLY A 124 -13.34 -10.54 1.59
C GLY A 124 -13.44 -11.96 1.05
N ARG A 125 -14.28 -12.16 0.02
CA ARG A 125 -14.45 -13.46 -0.63
C ARG A 125 -13.56 -13.65 -1.84
N TYR A 126 -13.45 -12.64 -2.69
CA TYR A 126 -12.66 -12.70 -3.91
C TYR A 126 -11.45 -11.77 -3.85
N LEU A 127 -10.31 -12.31 -4.27
CA LEU A 127 -9.11 -11.53 -4.56
C LEU A 127 -8.93 -11.46 -6.07
N TYR A 128 -8.77 -10.25 -6.58
CA TYR A 128 -8.56 -9.97 -8.00
C TYR A 128 -7.11 -9.62 -8.25
N THR A 129 -6.53 -10.22 -9.28
CA THR A 129 -5.15 -9.96 -9.67
C THR A 129 -4.93 -10.28 -11.14
N THR A 130 -3.85 -9.75 -11.71
CA THR A 130 -3.34 -10.25 -12.98
C THR A 130 -2.39 -11.40 -12.70
N MET A 131 -2.61 -12.50 -13.39
CA MET A 131 -1.81 -13.69 -13.29
C MET A 131 -1.16 -14.03 -14.63
N ARG A 132 0.09 -14.46 -14.60
CA ARG A 132 0.81 -15.00 -15.74
C ARG A 132 1.46 -16.31 -15.34
N ASN A 133 1.22 -17.37 -16.11
CA ASN A 133 1.91 -18.63 -15.89
C ASN A 133 3.26 -18.61 -16.59
N VAL A 134 4.27 -19.11 -15.89
CA VAL A 134 5.58 -19.37 -16.42
C VAL A 134 5.82 -20.88 -16.32
N VAL A 135 6.01 -21.52 -17.42
CA VAL A 135 6.27 -22.97 -17.50
C VAL A 135 7.72 -23.15 -17.91
N LYS A 136 8.48 -23.86 -17.06
CA LYS A 136 9.83 -24.25 -17.42
C LYS A 136 9.76 -25.53 -18.26
N GLU A 137 10.28 -25.46 -19.47
CA GLU A 137 10.51 -26.58 -20.37
C GLU A 137 11.98 -27.02 -20.29
N LEU A 138 12.37 -28.02 -21.06
CA LEU A 138 13.70 -28.60 -20.95
C LEU A 138 14.82 -27.57 -21.21
N ASP A 139 14.63 -26.73 -22.21
CA ASP A 139 15.63 -25.78 -22.73
C ASP A 139 15.19 -24.32 -22.73
N GLN A 140 13.92 -24.06 -22.37
CA GLN A 140 13.34 -22.71 -22.39
C GLN A 140 12.27 -22.49 -21.31
N PHE A 141 11.85 -21.25 -21.16
CA PHE A 141 10.67 -20.88 -20.41
C PHE A 141 9.57 -20.47 -21.37
N ARG A 142 8.41 -21.13 -21.27
CA ARG A 142 7.19 -20.66 -21.92
C ARG A 142 6.43 -19.75 -20.96
N ILE A 143 6.13 -18.56 -21.45
CA ILE A 143 5.36 -17.56 -20.67
C ILE A 143 3.99 -17.44 -21.32
N ASP A 144 2.97 -17.87 -20.61
CA ASP A 144 1.59 -17.74 -21.08
C ASP A 144 1.14 -16.28 -21.11
N PRO A 145 0.19 -15.90 -21.98
CA PRO A 145 -0.42 -14.58 -21.96
C PRO A 145 -0.99 -14.26 -20.56
N PRO A 146 -0.95 -12.99 -20.14
CA PRO A 146 -1.53 -12.59 -18.87
C PRO A 146 -3.05 -12.79 -18.87
N GLN A 147 -3.56 -13.13 -17.70
CA GLN A 147 -5.00 -13.26 -17.45
C GLN A 147 -5.38 -12.46 -16.23
N PHE A 148 -6.54 -11.86 -16.24
CA PHE A 148 -7.20 -11.45 -15.02
C PHE A 148 -7.81 -12.66 -14.35
N VAL A 149 -7.67 -12.76 -13.04
CA VAL A 149 -8.26 -13.86 -12.28
C VAL A 149 -8.98 -13.33 -11.04
N ALA A 150 -10.12 -13.95 -10.77
CA ALA A 150 -10.79 -13.86 -9.49
C ALA A 150 -10.49 -15.15 -8.72
N ILE A 151 -9.85 -15.01 -7.59
CA ILE A 151 -9.49 -16.11 -6.69
C ILE A 151 -10.51 -16.15 -5.57
N ASP A 152 -11.24 -17.26 -5.45
CA ASP A 152 -12.11 -17.50 -4.32
C ASP A 152 -11.25 -17.88 -3.10
N LEU A 153 -11.20 -17.00 -2.11
CA LEU A 153 -10.38 -17.14 -0.92
C LEU A 153 -10.91 -18.24 0.03
N GLN A 154 -12.21 -18.55 -0.05
CA GLN A 154 -12.84 -19.59 0.73
C GLN A 154 -12.59 -20.96 0.11
N GLU A 155 -12.83 -21.08 -1.20
CA GLU A 155 -12.63 -22.31 -1.96
C GLU A 155 -11.16 -22.56 -2.33
N LYS A 156 -10.29 -21.56 -2.13
CA LYS A 156 -8.84 -21.62 -2.38
C LYS A 156 -8.49 -22.01 -3.81
N LYS A 157 -9.24 -21.47 -4.77
CA LYS A 157 -9.07 -21.74 -6.20
C LYS A 157 -9.35 -20.52 -7.06
N ILE A 158 -8.90 -20.58 -8.30
CA ILE A 158 -9.32 -19.61 -9.31
C ILE A 158 -10.79 -19.89 -9.61
N ALA A 159 -11.66 -18.93 -9.28
CA ALA A 159 -13.08 -19.02 -9.58
C ALA A 159 -13.39 -18.61 -11.02
N LYS A 160 -12.73 -17.56 -11.49
CA LYS A 160 -12.87 -17.05 -12.86
C LYS A 160 -11.53 -16.61 -13.40
N ALA A 161 -11.32 -16.79 -14.70
CA ALA A 161 -10.16 -16.31 -15.42
C ALA A 161 -10.61 -15.70 -16.76
N TRP A 162 -10.07 -14.55 -17.11
CA TRP A 162 -10.38 -13.86 -18.34
C TRP A 162 -9.09 -13.51 -19.08
N PRO A 163 -9.02 -13.75 -20.39
CA PRO A 163 -7.89 -13.33 -21.17
C PRO A 163 -7.76 -11.79 -21.13
N PHE A 164 -6.54 -11.35 -21.09
CA PHE A 164 -6.24 -9.93 -21.17
C PHE A 164 -6.50 -9.42 -22.58
N PRO A 165 -7.14 -8.26 -22.75
CA PRO A 165 -7.27 -7.64 -24.05
C PRO A 165 -5.88 -7.42 -24.68
N LYS A 166 -5.72 -7.73 -25.97
CA LYS A 166 -4.41 -7.63 -26.66
C LYS A 166 -3.83 -6.22 -26.59
N GLU A 167 -4.71 -5.22 -26.64
CA GLU A 167 -4.37 -3.80 -26.59
C GLU A 167 -3.75 -3.41 -25.24
N MET A 168 -4.06 -4.16 -24.19
CA MET A 168 -3.58 -3.92 -22.84
C MET A 168 -2.30 -4.70 -22.51
N ASN A 169 -1.86 -5.60 -23.39
CA ASN A 169 -0.69 -6.46 -23.13
C ASN A 169 0.64 -5.70 -23.03
N GLN A 170 0.75 -4.50 -23.58
CA GLN A 170 1.99 -3.73 -23.60
C GLN A 170 2.24 -2.90 -22.34
N GLY A 171 1.23 -2.67 -21.50
CA GLY A 171 1.30 -1.77 -20.33
C GLY A 171 1.18 -2.43 -18.97
N PHE A 172 0.80 -3.71 -18.89
CA PHE A 172 0.62 -4.39 -17.61
C PHE A 172 1.96 -4.83 -17.01
N GLY A 173 2.70 -3.82 -16.54
CA GLY A 173 3.89 -4.04 -15.73
C GLY A 173 3.53 -4.57 -14.33
N PHE A 174 4.54 -5.04 -13.62
CA PHE A 174 4.48 -5.57 -12.26
C PHE A 174 3.93 -4.58 -11.19
N ASN A 175 3.57 -3.36 -11.58
CA ASN A 175 3.19 -2.25 -10.70
C ASN A 175 1.75 -1.75 -10.93
N ALA A 176 0.88 -2.53 -11.58
CA ALA A 176 -0.51 -2.13 -11.74
C ALA A 176 -1.21 -2.10 -10.37
N THR A 177 -1.84 -0.98 -10.04
CA THR A 177 -2.68 -0.84 -8.85
C THR A 177 -4.12 -1.15 -9.23
N TYR A 178 -4.78 -1.94 -8.40
CA TYR A 178 -6.17 -2.32 -8.54
C TYR A 178 -6.98 -1.85 -7.34
N LYS A 179 -8.22 -1.46 -7.56
CA LYS A 179 -9.17 -1.11 -6.50
C LYS A 179 -10.55 -1.65 -6.84
N VAL A 180 -11.22 -2.26 -5.88
CA VAL A 180 -12.61 -2.70 -6.04
C VAL A 180 -13.52 -1.61 -5.51
N SER A 181 -14.64 -1.34 -6.21
CA SER A 181 -15.64 -0.38 -5.76
C SER A 181 -16.27 -0.78 -4.43
N ALA A 182 -16.82 0.18 -3.71
CA ALA A 182 -17.46 -0.07 -2.41
C ALA A 182 -18.64 -1.06 -2.50
N ASP A 183 -19.34 -1.11 -3.63
CA ASP A 183 -20.42 -2.05 -3.88
C ASP A 183 -19.97 -3.44 -4.38
N GLY A 184 -18.66 -3.61 -4.61
CA GLY A 184 -18.06 -4.86 -5.10
C GLY A 184 -18.35 -5.18 -6.56
N LYS A 185 -18.88 -4.25 -7.36
CA LYS A 185 -19.32 -4.52 -8.75
C LYS A 185 -18.32 -4.07 -9.80
N ARG A 186 -17.39 -3.19 -9.46
CA ARG A 186 -16.41 -2.62 -10.39
C ARG A 186 -14.99 -2.88 -9.92
N LEU A 187 -14.10 -3.09 -10.89
CA LEU A 187 -12.66 -3.09 -10.69
C LEU A 187 -12.09 -1.87 -11.42
N TYR A 188 -11.39 -1.05 -10.68
CA TYR A 188 -10.60 0.06 -11.21
C TYR A 188 -9.17 -0.40 -11.41
N VAL A 189 -8.66 -0.22 -12.61
CA VAL A 189 -7.29 -0.58 -13.01
C VAL A 189 -6.54 0.69 -13.35
N PHE A 190 -5.59 1.06 -12.50
CA PHE A 190 -4.82 2.28 -12.64
C PHE A 190 -3.66 2.09 -13.60
N GLN A 191 -3.70 2.84 -14.69
CA GLN A 191 -2.67 2.92 -15.74
C GLN A 191 -2.45 4.39 -16.15
N GLU A 192 -2.23 4.66 -17.45
CA GLU A 192 -2.28 6.03 -18.00
C GLU A 192 -3.66 6.64 -17.79
N ASP A 193 -4.71 5.83 -17.99
CA ASP A 193 -6.08 6.11 -17.61
C ASP A 193 -6.52 5.15 -16.49
N ILE A 194 -7.67 5.41 -15.86
CA ILE A 194 -8.29 4.47 -14.95
C ILE A 194 -9.35 3.69 -15.74
N LEU A 195 -9.06 2.42 -16.00
CA LEU A 195 -9.98 1.53 -16.69
C LEU A 195 -10.97 0.94 -15.71
N ILE A 196 -12.23 0.89 -16.09
CA ILE A 196 -13.34 0.41 -15.25
C ILE A 196 -13.88 -0.88 -15.85
N PHE A 197 -13.76 -1.96 -15.09
CA PHE A 197 -14.28 -3.27 -15.47
C PHE A 197 -15.49 -3.65 -14.64
N ASP A 198 -16.45 -4.29 -15.26
CA ASP A 198 -17.55 -4.97 -14.59
C ASP A 198 -17.05 -6.32 -14.05
N LEU A 199 -17.22 -6.56 -12.75
CA LEU A 199 -16.67 -7.77 -12.10
C LEU A 199 -17.48 -9.05 -12.35
N GLU A 200 -18.71 -8.94 -12.85
CA GLU A 200 -19.48 -10.10 -13.23
C GLU A 200 -19.09 -10.63 -14.61
N THR A 201 -19.04 -9.74 -15.60
CA THR A 201 -18.74 -10.07 -16.99
C THR A 201 -17.27 -9.93 -17.35
N PHE A 202 -16.53 -9.19 -16.55
CA PHE A 202 -15.15 -8.77 -16.76
C PHE A 202 -14.93 -8.04 -18.09
N LYS A 203 -15.92 -7.28 -18.51
CA LYS A 203 -15.77 -6.38 -19.65
C LYS A 203 -15.41 -5.00 -19.16
N GLN A 204 -14.52 -4.35 -19.91
CA GLN A 204 -14.33 -2.91 -19.71
C GLN A 204 -15.62 -2.21 -20.08
N VAL A 205 -16.21 -1.52 -19.11
CA VAL A 205 -17.49 -0.81 -19.29
C VAL A 205 -17.29 0.69 -19.42
N ASP A 206 -16.12 1.17 -18.95
CA ASP A 206 -15.82 2.59 -18.99
C ASP A 206 -14.33 2.86 -18.75
N ARG A 207 -13.95 4.15 -18.80
CA ARG A 207 -12.64 4.63 -18.38
C ARG A 207 -12.72 6.08 -17.91
N ILE A 208 -11.85 6.46 -17.01
CA ILE A 208 -11.60 7.85 -16.64
C ILE A 208 -10.32 8.27 -17.36
N GLU A 209 -10.48 9.18 -18.31
CA GLU A 209 -9.37 9.67 -19.11
C GLU A 209 -8.53 10.66 -18.29
N LEU A 210 -7.34 10.22 -17.88
CA LEU A 210 -6.33 11.05 -17.23
C LEU A 210 -5.34 11.61 -18.25
N ALA A 211 -5.26 10.93 -19.39
CA ALA A 211 -4.33 11.26 -20.46
C ALA A 211 -4.72 12.51 -21.24
N GLN A 212 -5.86 13.13 -20.98
CA GLN A 212 -6.22 14.40 -21.61
C GLN A 212 -5.30 15.51 -21.09
N PRO A 213 -4.56 16.19 -21.98
CA PRO A 213 -3.72 17.28 -21.55
C PRO A 213 -4.58 18.41 -20.98
N PRO A 214 -4.14 19.07 -19.89
CA PRO A 214 -4.89 20.16 -19.27
C PRO A 214 -5.08 21.36 -20.18
N PHE A 215 -4.28 21.45 -21.23
CA PHE A 215 -4.35 22.45 -22.27
C PHE A 215 -3.68 21.92 -23.56
N PRO A 216 -3.99 22.46 -24.74
CA PRO A 216 -3.39 22.02 -25.98
C PRO A 216 -1.86 22.04 -25.93
N GLY A 217 -1.23 20.92 -26.28
CA GLY A 217 0.22 20.77 -26.29
C GLY A 217 0.85 20.26 -25.00
N ALA A 218 0.12 20.15 -23.88
CA ALA A 218 0.67 19.53 -22.67
C ALA A 218 0.70 18.00 -22.78
N SER A 219 1.62 17.37 -22.03
CA SER A 219 1.60 15.91 -21.87
C SER A 219 0.41 15.47 -21.04
N PRO A 220 0.00 14.18 -21.17
CA PRO A 220 -0.98 13.60 -20.29
C PRO A 220 -0.60 13.72 -18.80
N TYR A 221 -1.60 13.82 -17.95
CA TYR A 221 -1.39 13.73 -16.50
C TYR A 221 -0.88 12.35 -16.11
N ARG A 222 0.06 12.34 -15.17
CA ARG A 222 0.50 11.10 -14.51
C ARG A 222 0.19 11.21 -13.02
N LEU A 223 -0.50 10.20 -12.51
CA LEU A 223 -0.85 10.09 -11.09
C LEU A 223 0.09 9.14 -10.37
N ALA A 224 0.42 9.50 -9.14
CA ALA A 224 1.07 8.59 -8.21
C ALA A 224 -0.01 7.79 -7.46
N ALA A 225 -0.60 6.77 -8.11
CA ALA A 225 -1.56 5.90 -7.43
C ALA A 225 -0.87 5.07 -6.35
N SER A 226 -1.46 5.02 -5.16
CA SER A 226 -0.98 4.22 -4.03
C SER A 226 -2.15 3.52 -3.33
N ASP A 227 -1.87 2.38 -2.69
CA ASP A 227 -2.81 1.71 -1.78
C ASP A 227 -2.74 2.41 -0.42
N ASP A 228 -3.38 3.57 -0.32
CA ASP A 228 -3.43 4.32 0.92
C ASP A 228 -4.54 3.76 1.82
N PRO A 229 -4.22 3.29 3.05
CA PRO A 229 -5.21 2.71 3.95
C PRO A 229 -6.25 3.73 4.44
N PHE A 230 -5.98 5.02 4.28
CA PHE A 230 -6.87 6.11 4.70
C PHE A 230 -7.75 6.64 3.56
N GLU A 231 -7.51 6.20 2.32
CA GLU A 231 -8.32 6.61 1.17
C GLU A 231 -9.72 5.97 1.20
N ALA A 232 -10.72 6.70 0.73
CA ALA A 232 -12.06 6.14 0.60
C ALA A 232 -12.13 5.11 -0.55
N PRO A 233 -13.03 4.12 -0.47
CA PRO A 233 -13.14 3.07 -1.49
C PRO A 233 -13.30 3.60 -2.92
N ASP A 234 -14.18 4.58 -3.12
CA ASP A 234 -14.49 5.14 -4.44
C ASP A 234 -13.84 6.52 -4.66
N SER A 235 -12.68 6.76 -4.04
CA SER A 235 -11.95 8.02 -4.15
C SER A 235 -10.46 7.77 -4.36
N VAL A 236 -9.80 8.70 -5.03
CA VAL A 236 -8.34 8.77 -5.10
C VAL A 236 -7.92 10.22 -4.95
N THR A 237 -7.09 10.46 -3.94
CA THR A 237 -6.41 11.75 -3.76
C THR A 237 -4.92 11.53 -3.98
N SER A 238 -4.36 12.21 -4.97
CA SER A 238 -2.96 12.01 -5.33
C SER A 238 -2.33 13.28 -5.88
N VAL A 239 -1.04 13.22 -6.10
CA VAL A 239 -0.33 14.27 -6.83
C VAL A 239 -0.21 13.88 -8.29
N PHE A 240 -0.47 14.82 -9.18
CA PHE A 240 -0.27 14.65 -10.61
C PHE A 240 0.93 15.43 -11.10
N THR A 241 1.48 15.01 -12.24
CA THR A 241 2.49 15.75 -13.00
C THR A 241 2.11 15.80 -14.47
N ALA A 242 2.38 16.93 -15.11
CA ALA A 242 2.29 17.10 -16.56
C ALA A 242 3.48 17.91 -17.06
N VAL A 243 3.90 17.71 -18.29
CA VAL A 243 5.00 18.42 -18.92
C VAL A 243 4.51 19.10 -20.19
N ASP A 244 4.80 20.37 -20.35
CA ASP A 244 4.64 21.05 -21.62
C ASP A 244 5.75 20.57 -22.56
N PRO A 245 5.42 19.89 -23.68
CA PRO A 245 6.41 19.32 -24.58
C PRO A 245 7.17 20.37 -25.39
N ILE A 246 6.67 21.59 -25.48
CA ILE A 246 7.28 22.67 -26.29
C ILE A 246 8.32 23.41 -25.46
N VAL A 247 7.93 23.89 -24.30
CA VAL A 247 8.83 24.66 -23.43
C VAL A 247 9.49 23.82 -22.34
N HIS A 248 9.22 22.51 -22.33
CA HIS A 248 9.74 21.53 -21.36
C HIS A 248 9.50 21.91 -19.88
N LYS A 249 8.50 22.73 -19.64
CA LYS A 249 8.08 23.10 -18.27
C LYS A 249 7.08 22.08 -17.76
N GLY A 250 7.41 21.51 -16.63
CA GLY A 250 6.51 20.62 -15.93
C GLY A 250 5.62 21.38 -14.95
N THR A 251 4.41 20.88 -14.76
CA THR A 251 3.46 21.32 -13.74
C THR A 251 3.11 20.14 -12.85
N MET A 252 2.98 20.40 -11.57
CA MET A 252 2.49 19.46 -10.59
C MET A 252 1.37 20.05 -9.75
N GLY A 253 0.58 19.20 -9.14
CA GLY A 253 -0.49 19.63 -8.28
C GLY A 253 -1.22 18.45 -7.64
N LEU A 254 -2.31 18.74 -6.97
CA LEU A 254 -3.21 17.73 -6.42
C LEU A 254 -4.27 17.33 -7.44
N ALA A 255 -4.61 16.06 -7.47
CA ALA A 255 -5.77 15.52 -8.17
C ALA A 255 -6.70 14.85 -7.18
N LYS A 256 -7.99 15.11 -7.30
CA LYS A 256 -9.06 14.39 -6.59
C LYS A 256 -9.94 13.71 -7.62
N ILE A 257 -10.11 12.41 -7.49
CA ILE A 257 -10.88 11.60 -8.40
C ILE A 257 -11.99 10.94 -7.61
N ASP A 258 -13.21 11.19 -8.02
CA ASP A 258 -14.38 10.42 -7.60
C ASP A 258 -14.58 9.30 -8.63
N LEU A 259 -14.28 8.07 -8.23
CA LEU A 259 -14.33 6.91 -9.10
C LEU A 259 -15.77 6.51 -9.45
N ALA A 260 -16.75 6.81 -8.58
CA ALA A 260 -18.14 6.49 -8.79
C ALA A 260 -18.77 7.45 -9.82
N THR A 261 -18.53 8.75 -9.69
CA THR A 261 -19.04 9.79 -10.61
C THR A 261 -18.11 10.06 -11.79
N ARG A 262 -16.88 9.53 -11.76
CA ARG A 262 -15.80 9.71 -12.75
C ARG A 262 -15.28 11.14 -12.83
N LYS A 263 -15.59 11.96 -11.84
CA LYS A 263 -15.17 13.34 -11.80
C LYS A 263 -13.69 13.42 -11.39
N VAL A 264 -12.93 14.21 -12.14
CA VAL A 264 -11.52 14.50 -11.84
C VAL A 264 -11.37 16.00 -11.65
N ASP A 265 -10.90 16.38 -10.48
CA ASP A 265 -10.57 17.77 -10.16
C ASP A 265 -9.05 17.90 -10.04
N TYR A 266 -8.45 18.80 -10.84
CA TYR A 266 -7.02 19.09 -10.82
C TYR A 266 -6.77 20.47 -10.22
N PHE A 267 -5.80 20.52 -9.30
CA PHE A 267 -5.37 21.75 -8.61
C PHE A 267 -3.87 21.97 -8.85
N PRO A 268 -3.50 22.65 -9.94
CA PRO A 268 -2.08 22.97 -10.24
C PRO A 268 -1.48 23.83 -9.13
N ILE A 269 -0.25 23.51 -8.71
CA ILE A 269 0.42 24.18 -7.60
C ILE A 269 1.72 24.85 -8.05
N GLY A 270 2.47 24.23 -8.95
CA GLY A 270 3.74 24.80 -9.38
C GLY A 270 4.55 23.93 -10.31
N PRO A 271 5.82 24.26 -10.50
CA PRO A 271 6.71 23.49 -11.37
C PRO A 271 6.80 22.02 -10.95
N THR A 272 6.93 21.13 -11.93
CA THR A 272 7.13 19.71 -11.70
C THR A 272 8.44 19.44 -11.00
N LEU A 273 8.37 18.62 -9.97
CA LEU A 273 9.50 17.95 -9.34
C LEU A 273 9.30 16.44 -9.46
N PRO A 274 10.38 15.65 -9.53
CA PRO A 274 10.27 14.20 -9.45
C PRO A 274 9.55 13.83 -8.16
N MET A 275 8.51 12.99 -8.27
CA MET A 275 7.73 12.55 -7.11
C MET A 275 8.11 11.14 -6.70
N SER A 276 8.09 10.89 -5.38
CA SER A 276 8.11 9.54 -4.84
C SER A 276 6.69 9.07 -4.49
N SER A 277 6.35 8.98 -3.24
CA SER A 277 5.05 8.51 -2.76
C SER A 277 4.20 9.65 -2.22
N PHE A 278 2.90 9.45 -2.18
CA PHE A 278 1.94 10.36 -1.57
C PHE A 278 1.02 9.57 -0.64
N MET A 279 0.85 10.02 0.59
CA MET A 279 0.02 9.37 1.60
C MET A 279 -0.86 10.40 2.31
N LEU A 280 -2.06 10.00 2.67
CA LEU A 280 -3.04 10.83 3.37
C LEU A 280 -2.85 10.78 4.89
N SER A 281 -3.24 11.86 5.58
CA SER A 281 -3.54 11.78 7.00
C SER A 281 -4.85 11.03 7.23
N PRO A 282 -5.06 10.41 8.40
CA PRO A 282 -6.29 9.69 8.72
C PRO A 282 -7.56 10.53 8.62
N ASP A 283 -7.48 11.83 8.91
CA ASP A 283 -8.58 12.79 8.79
C ASP A 283 -8.74 13.35 7.36
N ARG A 284 -7.87 12.94 6.42
CA ARG A 284 -7.84 13.37 5.01
C ARG A 284 -7.73 14.89 4.81
N LYS A 285 -7.24 15.62 5.79
CA LYS A 285 -7.02 17.06 5.66
C LYS A 285 -5.62 17.39 5.18
N ARG A 286 -4.67 16.50 5.43
CA ARG A 286 -3.27 16.65 5.01
C ARG A 286 -2.86 15.50 4.09
N GLY A 287 -1.91 15.80 3.22
CA GLY A 287 -1.14 14.81 2.47
C GLY A 287 0.33 14.96 2.80
N TYR A 288 1.08 13.89 2.65
CA TYR A 288 2.52 13.86 2.85
C TYR A 288 3.19 13.26 1.62
N SER A 289 4.34 13.81 1.26
CA SER A 289 5.17 13.25 0.19
C SER A 289 6.65 13.46 0.50
N VAL A 290 7.49 12.60 -0.07
CA VAL A 290 8.94 12.78 -0.09
C VAL A 290 9.34 13.15 -1.51
N MET A 291 9.91 14.35 -1.65
CA MET A 291 10.33 14.89 -2.93
C MET A 291 11.83 14.73 -3.07
N PRO A 292 12.35 13.98 -4.06
CA PRO A 292 13.78 13.98 -4.34
C PRO A 292 14.20 15.36 -4.85
N LYS A 293 15.33 15.81 -4.37
CA LYS A 293 15.94 17.10 -4.70
C LYS A 293 17.40 16.87 -5.14
N ILE A 294 17.84 17.64 -6.10
CA ILE A 294 19.26 17.69 -6.44
C ILE A 294 19.88 18.78 -5.57
N GLY A 295 20.70 18.39 -4.63
CA GLY A 295 21.41 19.30 -3.74
C GLY A 295 22.63 19.95 -4.41
N THR A 296 23.27 20.83 -3.66
CA THR A 296 24.50 21.49 -4.07
C THR A 296 25.60 20.46 -4.31
N GLY A 297 26.27 20.50 -5.46
CA GLY A 297 27.30 19.52 -5.83
C GLY A 297 26.78 18.23 -6.46
N GLY A 298 25.47 18.16 -6.83
CA GLY A 298 24.90 17.00 -7.50
C GLY A 298 24.49 15.85 -6.56
N ASN A 299 24.59 16.04 -5.25
CA ASN A 299 24.14 15.08 -4.28
C ASN A 299 22.61 14.90 -4.32
N ARG A 300 22.16 13.66 -4.17
CA ARG A 300 20.72 13.37 -4.06
C ARG A 300 20.29 13.70 -2.64
N GLU A 301 19.45 14.70 -2.51
CA GLU A 301 18.75 15.08 -1.29
C GLU A 301 17.28 14.72 -1.40
N SER A 302 16.56 14.80 -0.31
CA SER A 302 15.11 14.65 -0.28
C SER A 302 14.50 15.68 0.65
N GLU A 303 13.23 15.98 0.43
CA GLU A 303 12.46 16.89 1.28
C GLU A 303 11.12 16.24 1.65
N TRP A 304 10.70 16.39 2.88
CA TRP A 304 9.31 16.23 3.28
C TRP A 304 8.49 17.40 2.75
N TRP A 305 7.35 17.09 2.15
CA TRP A 305 6.34 18.09 1.79
C TRP A 305 5.03 17.73 2.48
N VAL A 306 4.43 18.72 3.15
CA VAL A 306 3.11 18.63 3.77
C VAL A 306 2.13 19.44 2.94
N TRP A 307 1.04 18.80 2.59
CA TRP A 307 -0.01 19.34 1.73
C TRP A 307 -1.27 19.62 2.55
N ASP A 308 -1.86 20.78 2.38
CA ASP A 308 -3.21 21.11 2.82
C ASP A 308 -4.17 20.70 1.69
N LEU A 309 -4.96 19.66 1.94
CA LEU A 309 -5.86 19.08 0.94
C LEU A 309 -7.17 19.84 0.81
N GLN A 310 -7.49 20.72 1.75
CA GLN A 310 -8.65 21.57 1.70
C GLN A 310 -8.39 22.84 0.88
N ASN A 311 -7.21 23.44 1.07
CA ASN A 311 -6.80 24.66 0.37
C ASN A 311 -5.90 24.36 -0.84
N HIS A 312 -5.65 23.09 -1.17
CA HIS A 312 -4.87 22.64 -2.32
C HIS A 312 -3.48 23.27 -2.43
N LYS A 313 -2.72 23.32 -1.35
CA LYS A 313 -1.41 23.97 -1.30
C LYS A 313 -0.40 23.22 -0.45
N VAL A 314 0.87 23.42 -0.71
CA VAL A 314 1.96 22.97 0.16
C VAL A 314 2.09 23.96 1.31
N ILE A 315 2.02 23.46 2.54
CA ILE A 315 2.06 24.29 3.75
C ILE A 315 3.38 24.19 4.51
N LYS A 316 4.15 23.12 4.27
CA LYS A 316 5.44 22.91 4.93
C LYS A 316 6.37 22.11 4.06
N LYS A 317 7.66 22.44 4.12
CA LYS A 317 8.77 21.68 3.51
C LYS A 317 9.88 21.56 4.52
N LYS A 318 10.55 20.40 4.55
CA LYS A 318 11.71 20.18 5.39
C LYS A 318 12.69 19.24 4.70
N SER A 319 13.94 19.66 4.59
CA SER A 319 15.00 18.81 4.04
C SER A 319 15.20 17.57 4.91
N LEU A 320 15.34 16.44 4.23
CA LEU A 320 15.80 15.17 4.81
C LEU A 320 17.31 15.06 4.54
N GLU A 321 18.04 14.61 5.51
CA GLU A 321 19.41 14.18 5.28
C GLU A 321 19.45 13.09 4.21
N SER A 322 20.58 12.98 3.51
CA SER A 322 20.76 11.99 2.43
C SER A 322 20.32 10.59 2.88
N ARG A 323 19.38 10.00 2.16
CA ARG A 323 18.81 8.68 2.49
C ARG A 323 19.07 7.69 1.36
N PRO A 324 19.20 6.40 1.67
CA PRO A 324 19.32 5.36 0.65
C PRO A 324 18.15 5.37 -0.32
N THR A 325 18.40 5.02 -1.57
CA THR A 325 17.35 4.80 -2.57
C THR A 325 16.46 3.63 -2.17
N GLY A 326 15.16 3.72 -2.50
CA GLY A 326 14.20 2.63 -2.25
C GLY A 326 13.48 2.69 -0.89
N MET A 327 13.75 3.72 -0.08
CA MET A 327 12.96 3.93 1.15
C MET A 327 11.55 4.42 0.84
N ARG A 328 10.62 4.03 1.68
CA ARG A 328 9.19 4.33 1.61
C ARG A 328 8.75 5.00 2.89
N PHE A 329 7.54 5.53 2.92
CA PHE A 329 6.99 6.04 4.16
C PHE A 329 5.51 5.65 4.34
N ALA A 330 5.04 5.72 5.57
CA ALA A 330 3.65 5.52 5.96
C ALA A 330 3.27 6.58 7.01
N VAL A 331 1.98 6.79 7.18
CA VAL A 331 1.43 7.70 8.20
C VAL A 331 0.88 6.86 9.35
N SER A 332 1.06 7.32 10.60
CA SER A 332 0.52 6.63 11.77
C SER A 332 -1.01 6.64 11.78
N SER A 333 -1.59 5.68 12.50
CA SER A 333 -3.05 5.53 12.64
C SER A 333 -3.74 6.77 13.21
N ASP A 334 -3.04 7.56 14.02
CA ASP A 334 -3.53 8.81 14.60
C ASP A 334 -3.09 10.07 13.84
N GLY A 335 -2.27 9.91 12.80
CA GLY A 335 -1.77 11.00 11.96
C GLY A 335 -0.69 11.87 12.60
N LYS A 336 -0.16 11.50 13.76
CA LYS A 336 0.85 12.30 14.48
C LYS A 336 2.29 11.96 14.12
N LYS A 337 2.51 10.81 13.49
CA LYS A 337 3.84 10.33 13.12
C LYS A 337 3.91 9.95 11.65
N LEU A 338 5.11 10.08 11.09
CA LEU A 338 5.47 9.55 9.78
C LEU A 338 6.55 8.51 9.99
N TYR A 339 6.39 7.36 9.38
CA TYR A 339 7.34 6.25 9.43
C TYR A 339 8.10 6.18 8.12
N PHE A 340 9.36 6.56 8.12
CA PHE A 340 10.23 6.43 6.96
C PHE A 340 11.01 5.13 7.07
N TYR A 341 10.76 4.18 6.16
CA TYR A 341 11.25 2.82 6.30
C TYR A 341 11.84 2.27 5.01
N GLY A 342 12.74 1.34 5.19
CA GLY A 342 13.40 0.59 4.13
C GLY A 342 14.56 -0.20 4.71
N ASN A 343 15.03 -1.19 3.96
CA ASN A 343 16.01 -2.13 4.48
C ASN A 343 15.53 -2.68 5.83
N SER A 344 16.34 -2.55 6.87
CA SER A 344 16.06 -3.08 8.22
C SER A 344 15.74 -2.01 9.27
N THR A 345 15.30 -0.82 8.84
CA THR A 345 15.03 0.29 9.77
C THR A 345 13.67 0.94 9.51
N VAL A 346 13.09 1.47 10.58
CA VAL A 346 11.96 2.40 10.54
C VAL A 346 12.33 3.62 11.35
N GLU A 347 12.45 4.77 10.71
CA GLU A 347 12.69 6.05 11.37
C GLU A 347 11.36 6.77 11.57
N VAL A 348 11.15 7.25 12.78
CA VAL A 348 9.93 7.93 13.21
C VAL A 348 10.13 9.42 13.13
N PHE A 349 9.21 10.11 12.46
CA PHE A 349 9.17 11.57 12.41
C PHE A 349 7.89 12.06 13.06
N ASP A 350 7.95 13.17 13.73
CA ASP A 350 6.75 13.92 14.13
C ASP A 350 6.09 14.53 12.89
N ALA A 351 4.80 14.29 12.69
CA ALA A 351 4.09 14.71 11.48
C ALA A 351 3.83 16.23 11.41
N GLU A 352 3.89 16.93 12.56
CA GLU A 352 3.72 18.38 12.63
C GLU A 352 5.05 19.11 12.43
N THR A 353 6.09 18.73 13.17
CA THR A 353 7.40 19.40 13.14
C THR A 353 8.28 18.88 12.02
N LEU A 354 8.08 17.64 11.58
CA LEU A 354 8.93 16.87 10.67
C LEU A 354 10.33 16.62 11.26
N GLU A 355 10.46 16.66 12.59
CA GLU A 355 11.69 16.30 13.28
C GLU A 355 11.82 14.78 13.32
N SER A 356 13.04 14.30 13.10
CA SER A 356 13.39 12.91 13.31
C SER A 356 13.45 12.61 14.81
N GLY A 357 12.84 11.50 15.18
CA GLY A 357 12.84 10.96 16.53
C GLY A 357 13.62 9.64 16.59
N LYS A 358 12.94 8.60 17.09
CA LYS A 358 13.52 7.26 17.28
C LYS A 358 13.74 6.53 15.95
N ILE A 359 14.82 5.76 15.89
CA ILE A 359 15.04 4.77 14.84
C ILE A 359 14.81 3.38 15.41
N MET A 360 13.88 2.65 14.83
CA MET A 360 13.62 1.25 15.16
C MET A 360 14.44 0.35 14.22
N TYR A 361 15.22 -0.56 14.79
CA TYR A 361 15.97 -1.56 14.05
C TYR A 361 15.18 -2.86 14.00
N LEU A 362 14.81 -3.27 12.81
CA LEU A 362 14.00 -4.48 12.60
C LEU A 362 14.84 -5.76 12.50
N ASN A 363 16.16 -5.61 12.38
CA ASN A 363 17.14 -6.69 12.19
C ASN A 363 16.95 -7.53 10.90
N LYS A 364 15.98 -7.20 10.07
CA LYS A 364 15.65 -7.86 8.79
C LYS A 364 15.12 -6.85 7.79
N ASP A 365 15.48 -7.03 6.53
CA ASP A 365 15.02 -6.16 5.46
C ASP A 365 13.53 -6.30 5.21
N THR A 366 12.88 -5.16 5.06
CA THR A 366 11.44 -5.08 4.75
C THR A 366 11.18 -5.40 3.28
N THR A 367 10.13 -6.14 3.02
CA THR A 367 9.76 -6.57 1.65
C THR A 367 8.42 -6.03 1.18
N THR A 368 7.55 -5.63 2.11
CA THR A 368 6.22 -5.08 1.79
C THR A 368 6.11 -3.61 2.17
N ASN A 369 4.99 -3.00 1.80
CA ASN A 369 4.58 -1.74 2.40
C ASN A 369 4.29 -1.97 3.88
N LEU A 370 4.56 -0.94 4.70
CA LEU A 370 4.15 -0.89 6.10
C LEU A 370 2.66 -0.53 6.13
N VAL A 371 1.87 -1.37 6.77
CA VAL A 371 0.43 -1.23 6.86
C VAL A 371 0.06 -0.70 8.24
N THR A 372 -0.46 0.52 8.29
CA THR A 372 -1.07 1.11 9.48
C THR A 372 -2.57 0.86 9.44
N LEU A 373 -3.20 0.69 10.60
CA LEU A 373 -4.64 0.44 10.67
C LEU A 373 -5.36 1.74 11.02
N PRO A 374 -6.33 2.20 10.19
CA PRO A 374 -7.15 3.34 10.53
C PRO A 374 -7.88 3.12 11.86
N ILE A 375 -7.87 4.12 12.73
CA ILE A 375 -8.67 4.10 13.95
C ILE A 375 -10.15 4.15 13.55
N PRO A 376 -10.99 3.23 14.05
CA PRO A 376 -12.42 3.33 13.82
C PRO A 376 -12.91 4.70 14.34
N VAL A 377 -13.41 5.53 13.45
CA VAL A 377 -14.08 6.77 13.84
C VAL A 377 -15.32 6.36 14.65
N LYS A 378 -15.33 6.66 15.94
CA LYS A 378 -16.56 6.52 16.73
C LYS A 378 -17.58 7.48 16.11
N THR A 379 -18.46 6.97 15.27
CA THR A 379 -19.65 7.71 14.85
C THR A 379 -20.38 8.09 16.12
N ALA A 380 -20.38 9.38 16.42
CA ALA A 380 -21.27 9.91 17.46
C ALA A 380 -22.67 9.40 17.10
N ARG A 381 -23.26 8.58 17.96
CA ARG A 381 -24.65 8.18 17.84
C ARG A 381 -25.46 9.48 17.85
N GLN A 382 -26.04 9.81 16.70
CA GLN A 382 -27.11 10.80 16.63
C GLN A 382 -28.33 10.28 17.39
#